data_bc5fb176d8e9255d661744d9b442600d
#
_entry.id   bc5fb176d8e9255d661744d9b442600d
#
_cell.length_a   1.000
_cell.length_b   1.000
_cell.length_c   1.000
_cell.angle_alpha   90.00
_cell.angle_beta   90.00
_cell.angle_gamma   90.00
#
_symmetry.space_group_name_H-M   'P 1'
#
loop_
_entity.id
_entity.type
_entity.pdbx_description
1 polymer ?
#
loop_
_entity_poly.entity_id
_entity_poly.type
_entity_poly.pdbx_seq_one_letter_code
_entity_poly.pdbx_strand_id
1 'polypeptide(L)'
;CGFGGMERFTEAPTDFSPIDLYPDCKSVIAVGIALPKGLLRVEPRLLYGHFNEDVVHKVDEIVFSAAKIIEKEYDGICVPIPSDCPYEYWETETMTGKGLLSMKHVAVACGIGQIGKSSLLLNPEYGNRLTLGAILTNVDFESDPVCKNICIPECTKCLDSCPVLAIQD
;
A
#
# COMPACT_ATOMS: atom_id res chain seq x y z
N CYS A 1 -0.82 -1.23 10.93
CA CYS A 1 -1.29 0.04 10.34
C CYS A 1 -0.27 1.13 10.62
N GLY A 2 -0.40 2.26 9.92
CA GLY A 2 0.42 3.44 10.11
C GLY A 2 -0.34 4.70 9.68
N PHE A 3 0.08 5.84 10.21
CA PHE A 3 -0.58 7.14 10.03
C PHE A 3 0.37 8.13 9.37
N GLY A 4 -0.13 8.93 8.43
CA GLY A 4 0.65 9.97 7.77
C GLY A 4 -0.20 11.21 7.50
N GLY A 5 0.29 12.38 7.93
CA GLY A 5 -0.31 13.66 7.64
C GLY A 5 -0.03 14.11 6.21
N MET A 6 -0.76 15.13 5.76
CA MET A 6 -0.66 15.60 4.37
C MET A 6 0.70 16.19 4.01
N GLU A 7 1.50 16.61 4.99
CA GLU A 7 2.87 17.08 4.79
C GLU A 7 3.80 16.02 4.13
N ARG A 8 3.42 14.74 4.18
CA ARG A 8 4.18 13.62 3.59
C ARG A 8 3.78 13.29 2.15
N PHE A 9 2.78 13.97 1.62
CA PHE A 9 2.25 13.74 0.27
C PHE A 9 2.54 14.91 -0.68
N THR A 10 3.42 15.85 -0.30
CA THR A 10 3.77 17.04 -1.11
C THR A 10 4.44 16.70 -2.43
N GLU A 11 5.12 15.56 -2.51
CA GLU A 11 5.78 15.05 -3.74
C GLU A 11 4.87 14.12 -4.57
N ALA A 12 3.60 13.98 -4.20
CA ALA A 12 2.66 13.17 -4.98
C ALA A 12 2.46 13.80 -6.38
N PRO A 13 2.47 13.00 -7.45
CA PRO A 13 2.15 13.52 -8.78
C PRO A 13 0.75 14.15 -8.81
N THR A 14 0.55 15.12 -9.70
CA THR A 14 -0.77 15.71 -9.96
C THR A 14 -1.80 14.62 -10.25
N ASP A 15 -3.00 14.75 -9.71
CA ASP A 15 -4.11 13.81 -9.79
C ASP A 15 -3.91 12.50 -9.01
N PHE A 16 -2.83 12.37 -8.21
CA PHE A 16 -2.54 11.19 -7.39
C PHE A 16 -2.27 11.52 -5.91
N SER A 17 -2.56 12.74 -5.49
CA SER A 17 -2.51 13.13 -4.08
C SER A 17 -3.80 12.71 -3.36
N PRO A 18 -3.75 12.38 -2.05
CA PRO A 18 -4.95 12.15 -1.27
C PRO A 18 -5.99 13.28 -1.34
N ILE A 19 -5.55 14.54 -1.47
CA ILE A 19 -6.46 15.70 -1.59
C ILE A 19 -7.17 15.78 -2.95
N ASP A 20 -6.65 15.12 -3.99
CA ASP A 20 -7.34 15.07 -5.29
C ASP A 20 -8.59 14.18 -5.22
N LEU A 21 -8.58 13.18 -4.33
CA LEU A 21 -9.73 12.32 -4.06
C LEU A 21 -10.65 12.88 -2.97
N TYR A 22 -10.07 13.42 -1.92
CA TYR A 22 -10.78 14.00 -0.78
C TYR A 22 -10.15 15.33 -0.37
N PRO A 23 -10.66 16.47 -0.85
CA PRO A 23 -10.07 17.80 -0.63
C PRO A 23 -9.88 18.19 0.83
N ASP A 24 -10.74 17.71 1.74
CA ASP A 24 -10.63 17.97 3.18
C ASP A 24 -9.72 16.98 3.93
N CYS A 25 -8.98 16.14 3.21
CA CYS A 25 -8.07 15.14 3.80
C CYS A 25 -6.98 15.81 4.63
N LYS A 26 -6.83 15.38 5.88
CA LYS A 26 -5.79 15.81 6.81
C LYS A 26 -4.81 14.69 7.13
N SER A 27 -5.30 13.46 7.17
CA SER A 27 -4.49 12.28 7.45
C SER A 27 -4.86 11.10 6.57
N VAL A 28 -3.87 10.28 6.30
CA VAL A 28 -4.02 8.99 5.62
C VAL A 28 -3.64 7.88 6.58
N ILE A 29 -4.45 6.85 6.65
CA ILE A 29 -4.20 5.66 7.46
C ILE A 29 -3.94 4.50 6.50
N ALA A 30 -2.73 3.95 6.52
CA ALA A 30 -2.40 2.76 5.77
C ALA A 30 -2.62 1.50 6.61
N VAL A 31 -3.22 0.49 6.00
CA VAL A 31 -3.46 -0.83 6.62
C VAL A 31 -2.74 -1.88 5.79
N GLY A 32 -2.13 -2.87 6.45
CA GLY A 32 -1.47 -3.98 5.77
C GLY A 32 -1.76 -5.32 6.44
N ILE A 33 -2.06 -6.34 5.64
CA ILE A 33 -2.19 -7.73 6.08
C ILE A 33 -1.10 -8.57 5.43
N ALA A 34 -0.38 -9.34 6.25
CA ALA A 34 0.69 -10.19 5.76
C ALA A 34 0.18 -11.56 5.32
N LEU A 35 0.58 -12.00 4.14
CA LEU A 35 0.44 -13.39 3.70
C LEU A 35 1.30 -14.33 4.55
N PRO A 36 0.81 -15.54 4.89
CA PRO A 36 1.59 -16.56 5.60
C PRO A 36 2.86 -16.93 4.85
N LYS A 37 3.98 -17.06 5.58
CA LYS A 37 5.31 -17.41 5.00
C LYS A 37 5.29 -18.71 4.20
N GLY A 38 4.45 -19.67 4.61
CA GLY A 38 4.34 -20.98 3.98
C GLY A 38 3.89 -20.91 2.52
N LEU A 39 3.08 -19.92 2.15
CA LEU A 39 2.60 -19.76 0.77
C LEU A 39 3.70 -19.48 -0.24
N LEU A 40 4.85 -18.94 0.20
CA LEU A 40 6.02 -18.70 -0.65
C LEU A 40 6.93 -19.91 -0.80
N ARG A 41 6.66 -21.00 -0.07
CA ARG A 41 7.53 -22.20 0.00
C ARG A 41 6.93 -23.44 -0.64
N VAL A 42 5.72 -23.31 -1.17
CA VAL A 42 5.00 -24.45 -1.75
C VAL A 42 4.79 -24.27 -3.26
N GLU A 43 4.78 -25.38 -3.94
CA GLU A 43 4.33 -25.51 -5.33
C GLU A 43 3.08 -26.43 -5.32
N PRO A 44 2.11 -26.20 -6.17
CA PRO A 44 2.01 -25.14 -7.18
C PRO A 44 1.61 -23.76 -6.61
N ARG A 45 1.89 -22.71 -7.37
CA ARG A 45 1.58 -21.30 -7.01
C ARG A 45 0.10 -20.98 -6.92
N LEU A 46 -0.77 -21.92 -7.23
CA LEU A 46 -2.22 -21.79 -7.10
C LEU A 46 -2.67 -21.41 -5.69
N LEU A 47 -2.00 -21.95 -4.65
CA LEU A 47 -2.30 -21.60 -3.26
C LEU A 47 -2.00 -20.13 -2.96
N TYR A 48 -0.86 -19.64 -3.47
CA TYR A 48 -0.52 -18.22 -3.33
C TYR A 48 -1.55 -17.33 -4.01
N GLY A 49 -1.92 -17.62 -5.26
CA GLY A 49 -2.92 -16.85 -6.01
C GLY A 49 -4.25 -16.77 -5.26
N HIS A 50 -4.78 -17.92 -4.84
CA HIS A 50 -6.05 -17.99 -4.11
C HIS A 50 -6.06 -17.14 -2.83
N PHE A 51 -5.05 -17.32 -1.96
CA PHE A 51 -5.00 -16.58 -0.70
C PHE A 51 -4.62 -15.11 -0.88
N ASN A 52 -3.91 -14.74 -1.95
CA ASN A 52 -3.66 -13.35 -2.28
C ASN A 52 -4.97 -12.61 -2.61
N GLU A 53 -5.86 -13.21 -3.41
CA GLU A 53 -7.19 -12.67 -3.70
C GLU A 53 -8.04 -12.56 -2.42
N ASP A 54 -8.05 -13.61 -1.59
CA ASP A 54 -8.78 -13.62 -0.31
C ASP A 54 -8.29 -12.53 0.65
N VAL A 55 -6.98 -12.26 0.70
CA VAL A 55 -6.41 -11.22 1.56
C VAL A 55 -6.73 -9.81 1.04
N VAL A 56 -6.85 -9.58 -0.26
CA VAL A 56 -7.34 -8.30 -0.83
C VAL A 56 -8.72 -7.97 -0.25
N HIS A 57 -9.66 -8.89 -0.33
CA HIS A 57 -11.00 -8.68 0.23
C HIS A 57 -10.99 -8.45 1.75
N LYS A 58 -10.15 -9.15 2.49
CA LYS A 58 -10.01 -8.93 3.95
C LYS A 58 -9.45 -7.56 4.28
N VAL A 59 -8.52 -7.05 3.50
CA VAL A 59 -8.02 -5.67 3.68
C VAL A 59 -9.15 -4.68 3.46
N ASP A 60 -9.94 -4.83 2.41
CA ASP A 60 -11.06 -3.94 2.09
C ASP A 60 -12.13 -3.96 3.20
N GLU A 61 -12.47 -5.13 3.75
CA GLU A 61 -13.39 -5.26 4.89
C GLU A 61 -12.87 -4.54 6.13
N ILE A 62 -11.57 -4.66 6.43
CA ILE A 62 -10.95 -3.98 7.58
C ILE A 62 -10.93 -2.47 7.36
N VAL A 63 -10.53 -2.01 6.19
CA VAL A 63 -10.49 -0.58 5.83
C VAL A 63 -11.89 0.03 5.95
N PHE A 64 -12.91 -0.63 5.39
CA PHE A 64 -14.29 -0.19 5.48
C PHE A 64 -14.80 -0.15 6.93
N SER A 65 -14.51 -1.18 7.71
CA SER A 65 -14.94 -1.27 9.11
C SER A 65 -14.24 -0.24 9.98
N ALA A 66 -12.93 -0.04 9.78
CA ALA A 66 -12.15 0.96 10.50
C ALA A 66 -12.63 2.38 10.17
N ALA A 67 -12.93 2.68 8.91
CA ALA A 67 -13.49 3.97 8.50
C ALA A 67 -14.76 4.31 9.30
N LYS A 68 -15.70 3.36 9.41
CA LYS A 68 -16.93 3.54 10.20
C LYS A 68 -16.69 3.76 11.69
N ILE A 69 -15.67 3.09 12.26
CA ILE A 69 -15.30 3.26 13.67
C ILE A 69 -14.73 4.66 13.88
N ILE A 70 -13.83 5.12 13.00
CA ILE A 70 -13.20 6.44 13.10
C ILE A 70 -14.26 7.54 12.98
N GLU A 71 -15.18 7.43 12.02
CA GLU A 71 -16.30 8.38 11.88
C GLU A 71 -17.13 8.51 13.16
N LYS A 72 -17.43 7.36 13.77
CA LYS A 72 -18.22 7.33 15.01
C LYS A 72 -17.48 7.90 16.22
N GLU A 73 -16.19 7.56 16.38
CA GLU A 73 -15.44 7.91 17.59
C GLU A 73 -14.84 9.33 17.55
N TYR A 74 -14.57 9.86 16.35
CA TYR A 74 -13.89 11.16 16.16
C TYR A 74 -14.78 12.23 15.50
N ASP A 75 -16.05 11.92 15.20
CA ASP A 75 -16.96 12.81 14.47
C ASP A 75 -16.35 13.34 13.15
N GLY A 76 -15.61 12.44 12.47
CA GLY A 76 -14.92 12.72 11.22
C GLY A 76 -15.62 12.15 10.00
N ILE A 77 -15.02 12.38 8.84
CA ILE A 77 -15.40 11.77 7.57
C ILE A 77 -14.25 10.93 7.08
N CYS A 78 -14.53 9.70 6.62
CA CYS A 78 -13.54 8.77 6.14
C CYS A 78 -13.87 8.28 4.73
N VAL A 79 -12.86 8.23 3.86
CA VAL A 79 -12.96 7.65 2.53
C VAL A 79 -12.10 6.39 2.48
N PRO A 80 -12.70 5.20 2.51
CA PRO A 80 -11.97 3.95 2.36
C PRO A 80 -11.47 3.80 0.92
N ILE A 81 -10.20 3.45 0.76
CA ILE A 81 -9.56 3.23 -0.54
C ILE A 81 -9.30 1.73 -0.69
N PRO A 82 -9.77 1.11 -1.79
CA PRO A 82 -9.63 -0.31 -2.00
C PRO A 82 -8.17 -0.74 -2.19
N SER A 83 -7.88 -1.98 -1.83
CA SER A 83 -6.55 -2.57 -1.87
C SER A 83 -5.99 -2.70 -3.29
N ASP A 84 -6.83 -3.11 -4.25
CA ASP A 84 -6.42 -3.38 -5.62
C ASP A 84 -7.32 -2.66 -6.63
N CYS A 85 -8.41 -3.24 -7.04
CA CYS A 85 -9.34 -2.66 -8.01
C CYS A 85 -10.54 -1.96 -7.31
N PRO A 86 -11.24 -1.04 -7.99
CA PRO A 86 -11.13 -0.72 -9.42
C PRO A 86 -9.94 0.18 -9.76
N TYR A 87 -9.45 0.03 -10.98
CA TYR A 87 -8.52 0.98 -11.58
C TYR A 87 -9.31 2.15 -12.19
N GLU A 88 -8.80 3.36 -12.02
CA GLU A 88 -9.37 4.55 -12.65
C GLU A 88 -9.11 4.55 -14.17
N TYR A 89 -7.98 4.02 -14.56
CA TYR A 89 -7.58 3.88 -15.95
C TYR A 89 -6.92 2.52 -16.19
N TRP A 90 -7.28 1.88 -17.30
CA TRP A 90 -6.66 0.65 -17.76
C TRP A 90 -6.44 0.69 -19.27
N GLU A 91 -5.17 0.56 -19.67
CA GLU A 91 -4.75 0.44 -21.07
C GLU A 91 -4.41 -1.02 -21.38
N THR A 92 -5.22 -1.64 -22.22
CA THR A 92 -5.12 -3.08 -22.49
C THR A 92 -3.91 -3.43 -23.37
N GLU A 93 -3.53 -2.56 -24.30
CA GLU A 93 -2.41 -2.82 -25.22
C GLU A 93 -1.07 -2.83 -24.50
N THR A 94 -0.87 -1.92 -23.56
CA THR A 94 0.35 -1.80 -22.78
C THR A 94 0.28 -2.52 -21.44
N MET A 95 -0.88 -3.04 -21.07
CA MET A 95 -1.17 -3.63 -19.76
C MET A 95 -0.85 -2.67 -18.61
N THR A 96 -1.15 -1.38 -18.81
CA THR A 96 -0.85 -0.32 -17.84
C THR A 96 -2.11 0.12 -17.12
N GLY A 97 -2.11 -0.03 -15.81
CA GLY A 97 -3.19 0.43 -14.93
C GLY A 97 -2.76 1.61 -14.07
N LYS A 98 -3.71 2.51 -13.80
CA LYS A 98 -3.57 3.59 -12.81
C LYS A 98 -4.68 3.45 -11.79
N GLY A 99 -4.30 3.20 -10.54
CA GLY A 99 -5.22 3.24 -9.40
C GLY A 99 -5.43 4.68 -8.92
N LEU A 100 -6.38 4.85 -8.03
CA LEU A 100 -6.70 6.15 -7.41
C LEU A 100 -5.50 6.70 -6.61
N LEU A 101 -4.81 5.83 -5.87
CA LEU A 101 -3.60 6.13 -5.12
C LEU A 101 -2.58 5.02 -5.28
N SER A 102 -1.30 5.37 -5.18
CA SER A 102 -0.24 4.36 -5.09
C SER A 102 -0.13 3.81 -3.67
N MET A 103 -0.72 2.64 -3.40
CA MET A 103 -0.71 2.01 -2.07
C MET A 103 0.70 1.84 -1.49
N LYS A 104 1.71 1.60 -2.33
CA LYS A 104 3.10 1.47 -1.87
C LYS A 104 3.65 2.80 -1.33
N HIS A 105 3.38 3.91 -2.02
CA HIS A 105 3.79 5.24 -1.56
C HIS A 105 3.00 5.68 -0.33
N VAL A 106 1.71 5.39 -0.27
CA VAL A 106 0.87 5.59 0.92
C VAL A 106 1.47 4.85 2.11
N ALA A 107 1.83 3.57 1.96
CA ALA A 107 2.42 2.79 3.04
C ALA A 107 3.78 3.33 3.50
N VAL A 108 4.60 3.88 2.60
CA VAL A 108 5.85 4.57 2.95
C VAL A 108 5.58 5.85 3.72
N ALA A 109 4.67 6.70 3.23
CA ALA A 109 4.29 7.95 3.89
C ALA A 109 3.72 7.71 5.30
N CYS A 110 3.01 6.61 5.50
CA CYS A 110 2.44 6.19 6.79
C CYS A 110 3.42 5.35 7.64
N GLY A 111 4.70 5.23 7.28
CA GLY A 111 5.71 4.57 8.10
C GLY A 111 5.67 3.04 8.12
N ILE A 112 4.85 2.39 7.30
CA ILE A 112 4.74 0.91 7.28
C ILE A 112 6.00 0.24 6.72
N GLY A 113 6.70 0.88 5.78
CA GLY A 113 7.87 0.29 5.16
C GLY A 113 8.57 1.24 4.21
N GLN A 114 9.38 0.69 3.31
CA GLN A 114 10.07 1.42 2.25
C GLN A 114 9.98 0.68 0.92
N ILE A 115 10.06 1.41 -0.19
CA ILE A 115 10.16 0.80 -1.51
C ILE A 115 11.60 0.35 -1.72
N GLY A 116 11.79 -0.94 -1.98
CA GLY A 116 13.09 -1.52 -2.33
C GLY A 116 13.43 -1.39 -3.82
N LYS A 117 14.64 -1.81 -4.22
CA LYS A 117 15.09 -1.88 -5.62
C LYS A 117 14.12 -2.68 -6.52
N SER A 118 13.41 -3.64 -5.97
CA SER A 118 12.38 -4.44 -6.67
C SER A 118 11.09 -3.66 -6.97
N SER A 119 11.00 -2.38 -6.63
CA SER A 119 9.77 -1.58 -6.68
C SER A 119 8.62 -2.11 -5.81
N LEU A 120 8.91 -3.03 -4.88
CA LEU A 120 7.96 -3.54 -3.91
C LEU A 120 8.15 -2.85 -2.56
N LEU A 121 7.04 -2.74 -1.80
CA LEU A 121 7.12 -2.32 -0.41
C LEU A 121 7.86 -3.40 0.40
N LEU A 122 8.82 -2.99 1.20
CA LEU A 122 9.53 -3.81 2.17
C LEU A 122 9.16 -3.35 3.58
N ASN A 123 8.72 -4.29 4.39
CA ASN A 123 8.44 -4.07 5.81
C ASN A 123 9.47 -4.82 6.64
N PRO A 124 9.95 -4.29 7.80
CA PRO A 124 10.97 -4.95 8.63
C PRO A 124 10.60 -6.35 9.10
N GLU A 125 9.32 -6.59 9.39
CA GLU A 125 8.82 -7.85 9.94
C GLU A 125 8.31 -8.80 8.86
N TYR A 126 7.57 -8.26 7.89
CA TYR A 126 6.84 -9.06 6.89
C TYR A 126 7.52 -9.12 5.53
N GLY A 127 8.59 -8.36 5.30
CA GLY A 127 9.21 -8.24 3.98
C GLY A 127 8.24 -7.63 2.96
N ASN A 128 8.12 -8.24 1.78
CA ASN A 128 7.22 -7.81 0.71
C ASN A 128 5.86 -8.56 0.69
N ARG A 129 5.47 -9.18 1.80
CA ARG A 129 4.26 -10.01 1.88
C ARG A 129 3.03 -9.28 2.36
N LEU A 130 3.00 -7.95 2.28
CA LEU A 130 1.87 -7.13 2.70
C LEU A 130 0.94 -6.83 1.52
N THR A 131 -0.35 -7.10 1.71
CA THR A 131 -1.44 -6.54 0.93
C THR A 131 -1.92 -5.29 1.65
N LEU A 132 -2.08 -4.20 0.92
CA LEU A 132 -2.25 -2.86 1.48
C LEU A 132 -3.65 -2.29 1.16
N GLY A 133 -4.17 -1.47 2.04
CA GLY A 133 -5.34 -0.62 1.82
C GLY A 133 -5.16 0.69 2.57
N ALA A 134 -6.02 1.66 2.34
CA ALA A 134 -5.91 2.97 2.96
C ALA A 134 -7.27 3.58 3.34
N ILE A 135 -7.22 4.55 4.26
CA ILE A 135 -8.35 5.40 4.62
C ILE A 135 -7.87 6.84 4.56
N LEU A 136 -8.58 7.69 3.83
CA LEU A 136 -8.41 9.14 3.89
C LEU A 136 -9.39 9.71 4.91
N THR A 137 -8.96 10.69 5.70
CA THR A 137 -9.85 11.29 6.71
C THR A 137 -9.56 12.76 6.94
N ASN A 138 -10.58 13.52 7.34
CA ASN A 138 -10.44 14.90 7.80
C ASN A 138 -10.10 15.00 9.31
N VAL A 139 -9.97 13.86 9.98
CA VAL A 139 -9.43 13.81 11.34
C VAL A 139 -7.92 13.99 11.27
N ASP A 140 -7.40 14.87 12.11
CA ASP A 140 -5.96 15.17 12.17
C ASP A 140 -5.29 14.20 13.16
N PHE A 141 -4.63 13.17 12.63
CA PHE A 141 -3.86 12.21 13.41
C PHE A 141 -2.37 12.54 13.37
N GLU A 142 -1.67 12.32 14.49
CA GLU A 142 -0.21 12.42 14.53
C GLU A 142 0.43 11.38 13.60
N SER A 143 1.40 11.83 12.78
CA SER A 143 2.10 10.96 11.85
C SER A 143 3.04 9.98 12.55
N ASP A 144 2.98 8.71 12.19
CA ASP A 144 3.93 7.70 12.66
C ASP A 144 5.36 7.98 12.13
N PRO A 145 6.41 7.55 12.85
CA PRO A 145 7.77 7.66 12.36
C PRO A 145 7.97 6.95 11.03
N VAL A 146 8.68 7.58 10.09
CA VAL A 146 9.03 6.93 8.82
C VAL A 146 9.92 5.72 9.05
N CYS A 147 9.68 4.66 8.27
CA CYS A 147 10.49 3.46 8.34
C CYS A 147 11.93 3.73 7.86
N LYS A 148 12.92 3.17 8.54
CA LYS A 148 14.33 3.25 8.11
C LYS A 148 14.55 2.39 6.86
N ASN A 149 15.57 2.76 6.06
CA ASN A 149 15.90 2.00 4.86
C ASN A 149 16.27 0.55 5.20
N ILE A 150 15.54 -0.39 4.59
CA ILE A 150 15.67 -1.82 4.81
C ILE A 150 16.42 -2.49 3.65
N CYS A 151 16.34 -1.88 2.45
CA CYS A 151 17.00 -2.41 1.27
C CYS A 151 18.52 -2.26 1.41
N ILE A 152 19.24 -3.37 1.42
CA ILE A 152 20.71 -3.39 1.57
C ILE A 152 21.33 -2.84 0.27
N PRO A 153 22.20 -1.82 0.31
CA PRO A 153 22.73 -1.16 -0.89
C PRO A 153 23.40 -2.12 -1.88
N GLU A 154 24.24 -3.05 -1.41
CA GLU A 154 24.96 -4.00 -2.27
C GLU A 154 24.16 -5.27 -2.62
N CYS A 155 22.91 -5.36 -2.18
CA CYS A 155 22.06 -6.52 -2.48
C CYS A 155 21.52 -6.46 -3.91
N THR A 156 21.76 -7.50 -4.68
CA THR A 156 21.32 -7.66 -6.08
C THR A 156 20.27 -8.77 -6.27
N LYS A 157 19.79 -9.40 -5.18
CA LYS A 157 18.93 -10.60 -5.25
C LYS A 157 17.69 -10.43 -6.12
N CYS A 158 17.03 -9.28 -6.08
CA CYS A 158 15.84 -9.02 -6.90
C CYS A 158 16.22 -8.81 -8.38
N LEU A 159 17.36 -8.18 -8.65
CA LEU A 159 17.88 -7.99 -10.00
C LEU A 159 18.23 -9.34 -10.62
N ASP A 160 19.04 -10.15 -9.93
CA ASP A 160 19.52 -11.47 -10.38
C ASP A 160 18.37 -12.47 -10.57
N SER A 161 17.28 -12.34 -9.80
CA SER A 161 16.12 -13.22 -9.87
C SER A 161 15.11 -12.82 -10.93
N CYS A 162 15.25 -11.67 -11.57
CA CYS A 162 14.30 -11.20 -12.58
C CYS A 162 14.55 -11.91 -13.91
N PRO A 163 13.64 -12.78 -14.39
CA PRO A 163 13.89 -13.59 -15.59
C PRO A 163 13.98 -12.78 -16.88
N VAL A 164 13.47 -11.56 -16.87
CA VAL A 164 13.44 -10.64 -18.03
C VAL A 164 14.34 -9.41 -17.82
N LEU A 165 15.14 -9.38 -16.74
CA LEU A 165 16.04 -8.29 -16.39
C LEU A 165 15.39 -6.89 -16.39
N ALA A 166 14.11 -6.82 -16.01
CA ALA A 166 13.36 -5.57 -15.98
C ALA A 166 13.66 -4.68 -14.76
N ILE A 167 14.29 -5.24 -13.72
CA ILE A 167 14.69 -4.50 -12.51
C ILE A 167 16.10 -4.00 -12.72
N GLN A 168 16.27 -2.68 -12.66
CA GLN A 168 17.56 -2.00 -12.78
C GLN A 168 17.95 -1.34 -11.45
N ASP A 169 19.25 -1.12 -11.25
CA ASP A 169 19.77 -0.45 -10.04
C ASP A 169 19.56 1.07 -10.13
#